data_24acc7715cefc3f14805f40319b6c4ab
#
_entry.id   24acc7715cefc3f14805f40319b6c4ab
#
_cell.length_a   1.000
_cell.length_b   1.000
_cell.length_c   1.000
_cell.angle_alpha   90.00
_cell.angle_beta   90.00
_cell.angle_gamma   90.00
#
_symmetry.space_group_name_H-M   'P 1'
#
loop_
_entity.id
_entity.type
_entity.pdbx_description
1 polymer ?
#
loop_
_entity_poly.entity_id
_entity_poly.type
_entity_poly.pdbx_seq_one_letter_code
_entity_poly.pdbx_strand_id
1 'polypeptide(L)'
;MKDTKLLTRHNGISIYEEASGKVYYSKENEVSVVVLAKQNDQLLLIRQYRTPVDDYVIQLPGGGVDHGEDLESAARREMLEETGCSCGKLHYLGKLYPASWRCNEIAHVYYTDEVISQAEQQLEGYENIDVIRMSVKDCLRQIKDNELQDSELIFAMMQGLLKGFIQQ
;
A
#
# COMPACT_ATOMS: atom_id res chain seq x y z
N MET A 1 6.50 -30.62 2.37
CA MET A 1 5.40 -29.69 2.07
C MET A 1 4.20 -30.12 2.89
N LYS A 2 3.57 -29.23 3.63
CA LYS A 2 2.36 -29.56 4.40
C LYS A 2 1.28 -30.00 3.40
N ASP A 3 0.50 -31.02 3.75
CA ASP A 3 -0.64 -31.48 2.94
C ASP A 3 -1.65 -30.34 2.83
N THR A 4 -1.64 -29.65 1.68
CA THR A 4 -2.55 -28.58 1.34
C THR A 4 -3.39 -28.99 0.15
N LYS A 5 -4.69 -28.77 0.22
CA LYS A 5 -5.65 -29.06 -0.85
C LYS A 5 -6.01 -27.74 -1.55
N LEU A 6 -5.86 -27.69 -2.87
CA LEU A 6 -6.41 -26.61 -3.67
C LEU A 6 -7.95 -26.72 -3.69
N LEU A 7 -8.63 -25.66 -3.24
CA LEU A 7 -10.08 -25.56 -3.24
C LEU A 7 -10.61 -24.95 -4.54
N THR A 8 -10.02 -23.84 -4.97
CA THR A 8 -10.39 -23.13 -6.18
C THR A 8 -9.26 -22.23 -6.68
N ARG A 9 -9.35 -21.83 -7.96
CA ARG A 9 -8.46 -20.86 -8.59
C ARG A 9 -9.27 -19.95 -9.50
N HIS A 10 -9.08 -18.64 -9.37
CA HIS A 10 -9.73 -17.65 -10.20
C HIS A 10 -8.88 -16.38 -10.30
N ASN A 11 -8.68 -15.88 -11.53
CA ASN A 11 -7.96 -14.61 -11.80
C ASN A 11 -6.64 -14.46 -11.03
N GLY A 12 -5.74 -15.45 -11.13
CA GLY A 12 -4.43 -15.41 -10.45
C GLY A 12 -4.47 -15.64 -8.94
N ILE A 13 -5.66 -15.87 -8.35
CA ILE A 13 -5.83 -16.18 -6.93
C ILE A 13 -6.16 -17.67 -6.79
N SER A 14 -5.40 -18.36 -5.95
CA SER A 14 -5.62 -19.77 -5.57
C SER A 14 -5.97 -19.85 -4.09
N ILE A 15 -7.05 -20.56 -3.76
CA ILE A 15 -7.49 -20.77 -2.37
C ILE A 15 -7.15 -22.20 -1.97
N TYR A 16 -6.49 -22.34 -0.83
CA TYR A 16 -6.01 -23.61 -0.28
C TYR A 16 -6.59 -23.87 1.11
N GLU A 17 -6.72 -25.15 1.44
CA GLU A 17 -7.04 -25.65 2.76
C GLU A 17 -5.88 -26.52 3.29
N GLU A 18 -5.40 -26.22 4.49
CA GLU A 18 -4.44 -27.07 5.22
C GLU A 18 -5.15 -28.27 5.85
N ALA A 19 -4.41 -29.33 6.19
CA ALA A 19 -4.93 -30.49 6.92
C ALA A 19 -5.60 -30.13 8.26
N SER A 20 -5.27 -28.97 8.82
CA SER A 20 -5.90 -28.40 10.02
C SER A 20 -7.29 -27.80 9.79
N GLY A 21 -7.75 -27.70 8.53
CA GLY A 21 -8.97 -27.00 8.13
C GLY A 21 -8.79 -25.48 7.97
N LYS A 22 -7.56 -24.97 8.15
CA LYS A 22 -7.27 -23.56 7.96
C LYS A 22 -7.21 -23.23 6.47
N VAL A 23 -7.89 -22.15 6.07
CA VAL A 23 -7.94 -21.65 4.69
C VAL A 23 -7.03 -20.44 4.52
N TYR A 24 -6.25 -20.43 3.44
CA TYR A 24 -5.46 -19.28 2.99
C TYR A 24 -5.55 -19.12 1.48
N TYR A 25 -5.15 -17.96 0.97
CA TYR A 25 -5.04 -17.74 -0.47
C TYR A 25 -3.61 -17.39 -0.87
N SER A 26 -3.29 -17.67 -2.13
CA SER A 26 -2.03 -17.30 -2.76
C SER A 26 -2.34 -16.55 -4.05
N LYS A 27 -1.70 -15.41 -4.24
CA LYS A 27 -1.73 -14.62 -5.48
C LYS A 27 -0.53 -14.99 -6.34
N GLU A 28 -0.70 -15.02 -7.64
CA GLU A 28 0.41 -15.17 -8.62
C GLU A 28 1.26 -13.92 -8.67
N ASN A 29 0.63 -12.75 -8.60
CA ASN A 29 1.27 -11.45 -8.46
C ASN A 29 1.11 -11.01 -6.99
N GLU A 30 2.03 -11.47 -6.14
CA GLU A 30 1.97 -11.26 -4.69
C GLU A 30 2.67 -10.00 -4.21
N VAL A 31 3.40 -9.32 -5.10
CA VAL A 31 4.21 -8.14 -4.75
C VAL A 31 3.44 -6.86 -5.03
N SER A 32 3.40 -5.98 -4.06
CA SER A 32 2.87 -4.62 -4.16
C SER A 32 3.89 -3.58 -3.70
N VAL A 33 3.66 -2.34 -4.09
CA VAL A 33 4.42 -1.18 -3.66
C VAL A 33 3.49 -0.11 -3.12
N VAL A 34 3.94 0.63 -2.11
CA VAL A 34 3.24 1.81 -1.59
C VAL A 34 4.24 2.94 -1.32
N VAL A 35 3.78 4.19 -1.42
CA VAL A 35 4.64 5.37 -1.29
C VAL A 35 4.14 6.30 -0.20
N LEU A 36 4.95 6.51 0.84
CA LEU A 36 4.76 7.60 1.80
C LEU A 36 5.35 8.88 1.20
N ALA A 37 4.51 9.66 0.55
CA ALA A 37 4.90 10.92 -0.08
C ALA A 37 4.60 12.11 0.83
N LYS A 38 5.62 12.95 1.07
CA LYS A 38 5.51 14.16 1.87
C LYS A 38 5.86 15.38 1.02
N GLN A 39 5.01 16.38 1.04
CA GLN A 39 5.27 17.68 0.43
C GLN A 39 5.10 18.77 1.49
N ASN A 40 6.18 19.46 1.83
CA ASN A 40 6.26 20.33 3.02
C ASN A 40 5.93 19.51 4.29
N ASP A 41 4.89 19.88 5.03
CA ASP A 41 4.42 19.14 6.21
C ASP A 41 3.13 18.33 5.96
N GLN A 42 2.79 18.12 4.70
CA GLN A 42 1.58 17.38 4.29
C GLN A 42 1.96 16.04 3.68
N LEU A 43 1.31 14.98 4.14
CA LEU A 43 1.33 13.67 3.52
C LEU A 43 0.31 13.63 2.38
N LEU A 44 0.69 13.02 1.27
CA LEU A 44 -0.20 12.71 0.16
C LEU A 44 -0.74 11.30 0.38
N LEU A 45 -2.02 11.20 0.64
CA LEU A 45 -2.72 9.96 0.95
C LEU A 45 -3.87 9.77 -0.02
N ILE A 46 -4.39 8.56 -0.08
CA ILE A 46 -5.61 8.22 -0.81
C ILE A 46 -6.71 7.75 0.14
N ARG A 47 -7.95 7.97 -0.26
CA ARG A 47 -9.14 7.43 0.40
C ARG A 47 -9.91 6.62 -0.62
N GLN A 48 -10.12 5.35 -0.31
CA GLN A 48 -10.80 4.41 -1.19
C GLN A 48 -11.78 3.53 -0.42
N TYR A 49 -12.93 3.23 -1.02
CA TYR A 49 -13.84 2.23 -0.48
C TYR A 49 -13.28 0.82 -0.65
N ARG A 50 -13.20 0.05 0.42
CA ARG A 50 -12.71 -1.32 0.43
C ARG A 50 -13.81 -2.30 0.78
N THR A 51 -14.36 -2.97 -0.22
CA THR A 51 -15.46 -3.93 -0.08
C THR A 51 -15.26 -4.96 1.05
N PRO A 52 -14.05 -5.55 1.28
CA PRO A 52 -13.89 -6.54 2.35
C PRO A 52 -14.13 -6.02 3.77
N VAL A 53 -13.97 -4.72 3.99
CA VAL A 53 -14.20 -4.07 5.30
C VAL A 53 -15.46 -3.22 5.31
N ASP A 54 -16.13 -3.08 4.15
CA ASP A 54 -17.37 -2.33 3.94
C ASP A 54 -17.27 -0.86 4.39
N ASP A 55 -16.09 -0.24 4.16
CA ASP A 55 -15.81 1.13 4.60
C ASP A 55 -14.76 1.81 3.71
N TYR A 56 -14.68 3.14 3.84
CA TYR A 56 -13.61 3.95 3.27
C TYR A 56 -12.35 3.86 4.13
N VAL A 57 -11.24 3.49 3.50
CA VAL A 57 -9.93 3.40 4.16
C VAL A 57 -9.02 4.48 3.63
N ILE A 58 -8.30 5.14 4.54
CA ILE A 58 -7.22 6.08 4.21
C ILE A 58 -5.91 5.29 4.16
N GLN A 59 -5.24 5.35 3.02
CA GLN A 59 -4.08 4.53 2.69
C GLN A 59 -2.98 5.34 2.02
N LEU A 60 -1.83 4.71 1.85
CA LEU A 60 -0.79 5.20 0.94
C LEU A 60 -1.20 4.93 -0.51
N PRO A 61 -0.82 5.80 -1.48
CA PRO A 61 -0.90 5.46 -2.89
C PRO A 61 0.01 4.28 -3.20
N GLY A 62 -0.49 3.35 -4.04
CA GLY A 62 0.24 2.17 -4.45
C GLY A 62 -0.63 1.01 -4.88
N GLY A 63 0.01 0.02 -5.51
CA GLY A 63 -0.67 -1.14 -6.06
C GLY A 63 0.28 -2.27 -6.45
N GLY A 64 -0.15 -3.11 -7.37
CA GLY A 64 0.61 -4.27 -7.82
C GLY A 64 1.84 -3.93 -8.65
N VAL A 65 2.85 -4.79 -8.61
CA VAL A 65 4.02 -4.71 -9.49
C VAL A 65 3.76 -5.55 -10.73
N ASP A 66 3.84 -4.96 -11.91
CA ASP A 66 3.60 -5.65 -13.17
C ASP A 66 4.70 -6.66 -13.51
N HIS A 67 4.39 -7.64 -14.34
CA HIS A 67 5.35 -8.66 -14.74
C HIS A 67 6.57 -8.05 -15.44
N GLY A 68 7.75 -8.20 -14.82
CA GLY A 68 9.01 -7.66 -15.33
C GLY A 68 9.27 -6.20 -14.98
N GLU A 69 8.35 -5.55 -14.25
CA GLU A 69 8.56 -4.20 -13.72
C GLU A 69 9.45 -4.23 -12.47
N ASP A 70 10.33 -3.25 -12.31
CA ASP A 70 11.06 -3.08 -11.05
C ASP A 70 10.23 -2.31 -10.02
N LEU A 71 10.56 -2.50 -8.74
CA LEU A 71 9.78 -1.95 -7.63
C LEU A 71 9.72 -0.41 -7.62
N GLU A 72 10.80 0.29 -8.00
CA GLU A 72 10.78 1.75 -8.04
C GLU A 72 9.93 2.28 -9.20
N SER A 73 9.97 1.63 -10.35
CA SER A 73 9.13 1.97 -11.50
C SER A 73 7.65 1.78 -11.16
N ALA A 74 7.28 0.67 -10.54
CA ALA A 74 5.94 0.42 -10.05
C ALA A 74 5.49 1.50 -9.05
N ALA A 75 6.32 1.83 -8.08
CA ALA A 75 6.01 2.86 -7.08
C ALA A 75 5.76 4.24 -7.72
N ARG A 76 6.53 4.60 -8.76
CA ARG A 76 6.35 5.85 -9.50
C ARG A 76 5.09 5.85 -10.34
N ARG A 77 4.80 4.74 -11.03
CA ARG A 77 3.61 4.57 -11.85
C ARG A 77 2.36 4.69 -11.00
N GLU A 78 2.24 3.90 -9.94
CA GLU A 78 1.10 3.90 -9.03
C GLU A 78 0.86 5.27 -8.40
N MET A 79 1.92 5.92 -7.92
CA MET A 79 1.81 7.26 -7.36
C MET A 79 1.27 8.26 -8.38
N LEU A 80 1.72 8.19 -9.65
CA LEU A 80 1.23 9.07 -10.71
C LEU A 80 -0.22 8.76 -11.07
N GLU A 81 -0.56 7.48 -11.26
CA GLU A 81 -1.91 7.03 -11.65
C GLU A 81 -2.96 7.40 -10.60
N GLU A 82 -2.71 7.06 -9.32
CA GLU A 82 -3.67 7.27 -8.24
C GLU A 82 -3.74 8.70 -7.73
N THR A 83 -2.65 9.47 -7.80
CA THR A 83 -2.62 10.81 -7.20
C THR A 83 -2.43 11.95 -8.22
N GLY A 84 -2.08 11.64 -9.46
CA GLY A 84 -1.66 12.62 -10.45
C GLY A 84 -0.29 13.25 -10.13
N CYS A 85 0.45 12.76 -9.14
CA CYS A 85 1.71 13.34 -8.71
C CYS A 85 2.90 12.48 -9.11
N SER A 86 3.87 13.06 -9.81
CA SER A 86 5.17 12.42 -10.00
C SER A 86 6.12 12.73 -8.83
N CYS A 87 7.09 11.85 -8.60
CA CYS A 87 8.07 12.01 -7.53
C CYS A 87 9.50 11.90 -8.04
N GLY A 88 10.42 12.54 -7.31
CA GLY A 88 11.86 12.45 -7.52
C GLY A 88 12.44 11.22 -6.86
N LYS A 89 13.39 11.40 -5.97
CA LYS A 89 14.08 10.30 -5.30
C LYS A 89 13.16 9.51 -4.40
N LEU A 90 13.22 8.19 -4.53
CA LEU A 90 12.56 7.23 -3.64
C LEU A 90 13.56 6.65 -2.64
N HIS A 91 13.17 6.59 -1.38
CA HIS A 91 13.94 5.97 -0.30
C HIS A 91 13.22 4.72 0.17
N TYR A 92 13.85 3.57 0.05
CA TYR A 92 13.28 2.30 0.49
C TYR A 92 13.17 2.24 2.02
N LEU A 93 11.96 2.14 2.53
CA LEU A 93 11.70 2.03 3.96
C LEU A 93 11.75 0.60 4.48
N GLY A 94 11.37 -0.36 3.66
CA GLY A 94 11.32 -1.77 4.02
C GLY A 94 10.16 -2.50 3.35
N LYS A 95 9.93 -3.73 3.78
CA LYS A 95 8.78 -4.54 3.35
C LYS A 95 8.02 -5.07 4.55
N LEU A 96 6.75 -5.35 4.36
CA LEU A 96 5.91 -6.02 5.33
C LEU A 96 5.08 -7.13 4.66
N TYR A 97 4.53 -7.99 5.49
CA TYR A 97 3.53 -8.99 5.11
C TYR A 97 2.17 -8.52 5.68
N PRO A 98 1.27 -7.94 4.88
CA PRO A 98 0.03 -7.39 5.41
C PRO A 98 -0.84 -8.41 6.16
N ALA A 99 -0.82 -9.66 5.70
CA ALA A 99 -1.58 -10.74 6.31
C ALA A 99 -0.86 -12.11 6.19
N SER A 100 0.36 -12.23 6.72
CA SER A 100 1.23 -13.42 6.61
C SER A 100 0.60 -14.73 7.07
N TRP A 101 -0.46 -14.67 7.86
CA TRP A 101 -1.22 -15.83 8.33
C TRP A 101 -2.31 -16.28 7.35
N ARG A 102 -2.60 -15.48 6.31
CA ARG A 102 -3.71 -15.69 5.38
C ARG A 102 -3.30 -15.69 3.91
N CYS A 103 -2.25 -14.94 3.54
CA CYS A 103 -1.82 -14.82 2.14
C CYS A 103 -0.30 -14.70 2.00
N ASN A 104 0.17 -14.78 0.76
CA ASN A 104 1.58 -14.61 0.40
C ASN A 104 1.95 -13.16 0.03
N GLU A 105 1.06 -12.20 0.19
CA GLU A 105 1.28 -10.82 -0.21
C GLU A 105 2.48 -10.19 0.51
N ILE A 106 3.25 -9.41 -0.26
CA ILE A 106 4.42 -8.65 0.22
C ILE A 106 4.25 -7.22 -0.26
N ALA A 107 4.19 -6.27 0.66
CA ALA A 107 4.19 -4.85 0.33
C ALA A 107 5.57 -4.24 0.54
N HIS A 108 6.12 -3.60 -0.50
CA HIS A 108 7.34 -2.82 -0.45
C HIS A 108 7.01 -1.34 -0.26
N VAL A 109 7.65 -0.71 0.72
CA VAL A 109 7.32 0.64 1.16
C VAL A 109 8.44 1.60 0.83
N TYR A 110 8.10 2.69 0.15
CA TYR A 110 9.01 3.77 -0.19
C TYR A 110 8.61 5.07 0.48
N TYR A 111 9.55 5.98 0.61
CA TYR A 111 9.35 7.36 1.04
C TYR A 111 9.90 8.32 -0.02
N THR A 112 9.21 9.46 -0.18
CA THR A 112 9.72 10.60 -0.93
C THR A 112 9.27 11.92 -0.29
N ASP A 113 10.12 12.95 -0.34
CA ASP A 113 9.77 14.34 -0.08
C ASP A 113 9.92 15.22 -1.34
N GLU A 114 10.19 14.58 -2.48
CA GLU A 114 10.31 15.22 -3.79
C GLU A 114 9.06 14.96 -4.63
N VAL A 115 7.95 15.65 -4.34
CA VAL A 115 6.76 15.68 -5.21
C VAL A 115 6.97 16.75 -6.26
N ILE A 116 7.13 16.35 -7.55
CA ILE A 116 7.68 17.21 -8.60
C ILE A 116 6.59 17.90 -9.42
N SER A 117 5.59 17.17 -9.85
CA SER A 117 4.53 17.67 -10.72
C SER A 117 3.18 17.08 -10.37
N GLN A 118 2.14 17.75 -10.85
CA GLN A 118 0.78 17.27 -10.70
C GLN A 118 0.10 17.23 -12.07
N ALA A 119 -0.55 16.12 -12.37
CA ALA A 119 -1.37 15.88 -13.55
C ALA A 119 -2.77 15.41 -13.11
N GLU A 120 -3.62 15.04 -14.04
CA GLU A 120 -4.88 14.36 -13.73
C GLU A 120 -4.59 12.90 -13.33
N GLN A 121 -5.39 12.36 -12.41
CA GLN A 121 -5.37 10.93 -12.07
C GLN A 121 -5.67 10.08 -13.30
N GLN A 122 -5.07 8.91 -13.39
CA GLN A 122 -5.28 7.92 -14.46
C GLN A 122 -5.77 6.60 -13.87
N LEU A 123 -6.93 6.66 -13.21
CA LEU A 123 -7.52 5.54 -12.49
C LEU A 123 -8.00 4.44 -13.44
N GLU A 124 -7.89 3.20 -13.01
CA GLU A 124 -8.52 2.07 -13.69
C GLU A 124 -10.06 2.14 -13.55
N GLY A 125 -10.78 1.55 -14.48
CA GLY A 125 -12.24 1.71 -14.58
C GLY A 125 -13.06 1.19 -13.37
N TYR A 126 -12.42 0.45 -12.46
CA TYR A 126 -13.01 -0.02 -11.20
C TYR A 126 -12.54 0.77 -9.97
N GLU A 127 -11.62 1.70 -10.14
CA GLU A 127 -11.07 2.51 -9.05
C GLU A 127 -11.89 3.78 -8.84
N ASN A 128 -12.12 4.09 -7.59
CA ASN A 128 -12.71 5.33 -7.14
C ASN A 128 -11.90 5.83 -5.94
N ILE A 129 -10.93 6.71 -6.23
CA ILE A 129 -9.91 7.16 -5.28
C ILE A 129 -9.99 8.67 -5.12
N ASP A 130 -10.18 9.09 -3.87
CA ASP A 130 -10.03 10.49 -3.47
C ASP A 130 -8.60 10.75 -3.00
N VAL A 131 -7.93 11.74 -3.57
CA VAL A 131 -6.62 12.20 -3.08
C VAL A 131 -6.84 13.15 -1.90
N ILE A 132 -6.21 12.86 -0.78
CA ILE A 132 -6.26 13.70 0.43
C ILE A 132 -4.87 14.14 0.86
N ARG A 133 -4.83 15.32 1.48
CA ARG A 133 -3.62 15.84 2.11
C ARG A 133 -3.85 15.95 3.60
N MET A 134 -2.93 15.40 4.40
CA MET A 134 -3.02 15.38 5.86
C MET A 134 -1.69 15.81 6.45
N SER A 135 -1.72 16.67 7.48
CA SER A 135 -0.48 17.02 8.17
C SER A 135 0.15 15.80 8.84
N VAL A 136 1.49 15.74 8.90
CA VAL A 136 2.20 14.70 9.64
C VAL A 136 1.67 14.58 11.06
N LYS A 137 1.45 15.71 11.72
CA LYS A 137 0.93 15.79 13.09
C LYS A 137 -0.47 15.15 13.22
N ASP A 138 -1.39 15.47 12.29
CA ASP A 138 -2.74 14.91 12.33
C ASP A 138 -2.72 13.42 12.02
N CYS A 139 -1.89 12.98 11.08
CA CYS A 139 -1.71 11.55 10.77
C CYS A 139 -1.25 10.78 12.02
N LEU A 140 -0.22 11.28 12.72
CA LEU A 140 0.29 10.65 13.95
C LEU A 140 -0.77 10.65 15.06
N ARG A 141 -1.54 11.74 15.23
CA ARG A 141 -2.65 11.80 16.17
C ARG A 141 -3.70 10.73 15.83
N GLN A 142 -4.14 10.67 14.57
CA GLN A 142 -5.18 9.72 14.14
C GLN A 142 -4.72 8.25 14.25
N ILE A 143 -3.43 7.96 14.01
CA ILE A 143 -2.85 6.64 14.27
C ILE A 143 -2.89 6.33 15.77
N LYS A 144 -2.46 7.27 16.64
CA LYS A 144 -2.49 7.12 18.08
C LYS A 144 -3.90 6.88 18.62
N ASP A 145 -4.89 7.59 18.07
CA ASP A 145 -6.29 7.52 18.49
C ASP A 145 -7.03 6.35 17.83
N ASN A 146 -6.33 5.52 17.02
CA ASN A 146 -6.85 4.37 16.26
C ASN A 146 -7.95 4.76 15.25
N GLU A 147 -7.88 5.97 14.72
CA GLU A 147 -8.75 6.46 13.64
C GLU A 147 -8.20 6.04 12.26
N LEU A 148 -6.87 5.92 12.10
CA LEU A 148 -6.19 5.36 10.94
C LEU A 148 -5.70 3.96 11.28
N GLN A 149 -6.11 2.96 10.48
CA GLN A 149 -5.92 1.54 10.81
C GLN A 149 -5.22 0.75 9.71
N ASP A 150 -4.87 1.41 8.60
CA ASP A 150 -4.18 0.75 7.51
C ASP A 150 -2.76 0.34 7.92
N SER A 151 -2.44 -0.94 7.73
CA SER A 151 -1.18 -1.51 8.22
C SER A 151 0.05 -0.97 7.47
N GLU A 152 -0.08 -0.69 6.17
CA GLU A 152 0.99 -0.19 5.33
C GLU A 152 1.30 1.27 5.67
N LEU A 153 0.26 2.09 5.87
CA LEU A 153 0.39 3.47 6.33
C LEU A 153 1.07 3.54 7.71
N ILE A 154 0.60 2.74 8.67
CA ILE A 154 1.18 2.72 10.02
C ILE A 154 2.63 2.25 9.98
N PHE A 155 2.94 1.20 9.22
CA PHE A 155 4.32 0.72 9.03
C PHE A 155 5.20 1.81 8.40
N ALA A 156 4.74 2.48 7.36
CA ALA A 156 5.48 3.53 6.68
C ALA A 156 5.78 4.71 7.61
N MET A 157 4.79 5.16 8.37
CA MET A 157 4.95 6.23 9.36
C MET A 157 5.96 5.85 10.45
N MET A 158 5.90 4.62 10.96
CA MET A 158 6.86 4.12 11.95
C MET A 158 8.28 4.07 11.37
N GLN A 159 8.45 3.50 10.17
CA GLN A 159 9.77 3.44 9.52
C GLN A 159 10.30 4.83 9.17
N GLY A 160 9.42 5.74 8.74
CA GLY A 160 9.76 7.13 8.45
C GLY A 160 10.29 7.86 9.69
N LEU A 161 9.65 7.66 10.86
CA LEU A 161 10.11 8.19 12.15
C LEU A 161 11.46 7.60 12.56
N LEU A 162 11.59 6.27 12.55
CA LEU A 162 12.81 5.58 12.97
C LEU A 162 14.03 5.90 12.08
N LYS A 163 13.80 6.20 10.80
CA LYS A 163 14.87 6.57 9.85
C LYS A 163 15.09 8.09 9.75
N GLY A 164 14.31 8.90 10.47
CA GLY A 164 14.45 10.36 10.52
C GLY A 164 13.88 11.11 9.31
N PHE A 165 13.11 10.46 8.45
CA PHE A 165 12.40 11.11 7.33
C PHE A 165 11.16 11.88 7.79
N ILE A 166 10.53 11.42 8.84
CA ILE A 166 9.37 12.04 9.50
C ILE A 166 9.81 12.53 10.87
N GLN A 167 9.38 13.73 11.24
CA GLN A 167 9.61 14.33 12.57
C GLN A 167 8.26 14.55 13.26
N GLN A 168 8.28 14.47 14.61
CA GLN A 168 7.11 14.75 15.45
C GLN A 168 6.93 16.25 15.65
#